data_917e9463fabb7c439a8f580b57dfae69
#
_entry.id   917e9463fabb7c439a8f580b57dfae69
#
_cell.length_a   1.000
_cell.length_b   1.000
_cell.length_c   1.000
_cell.angle_alpha   90.00
_cell.angle_beta   90.00
_cell.angle_gamma   90.00
#
_symmetry.space_group_name_H-M   'P 1'
#
loop_
_entity.id
_entity.type
_entity.pdbx_description
1 polymer ?
#
loop_
_entity_poly.entity_id
_entity_poly.type
_entity_poly.pdbx_seq_one_letter_code
_entity_poly.pdbx_strand_id
1 'polypeptide(L)'
;MKTWETLTMSRKEVPRAGLLKAALAGKISNAQGALALHLSVRQFQRVKRRYAADGAPGLLHRLRGRPSPRRLAPALRARAAALLQHPYEGLNDCHATEKLREIEGLPLSRSSVRRLRRALGQPAKRQRRARRARMRRIPEAQMGALVQLDASPFAWLEDRGPALTLHGAIDDATSTGLALVFRPTEDLHGYTTLLQQVCTTYGRPLALYGDRFGVFVRNDPHWTLEEQLRGTQDPTHFGRILQALGIGFIAAHSPQAKGRIERFWQTLQDRLVSELRLRGIRTMDAA
;
A
#
# COMPACT_ATOMS: atom_id res chain seq x y z
N MET A 1 32.26 19.96 47.50
CA MET A 1 31.13 20.36 46.63
C MET A 1 30.25 19.14 46.39
N LYS A 2 28.98 19.13 46.86
CA LYS A 2 28.04 18.04 46.58
C LYS A 2 27.62 18.14 45.12
N THR A 3 28.06 17.20 44.27
CA THR A 3 27.55 17.03 42.91
C THR A 3 26.07 16.63 42.99
N TRP A 4 25.19 17.48 42.53
CA TRP A 4 23.77 17.16 42.44
C TRP A 4 23.57 16.24 41.28
N GLU A 5 23.40 14.92 41.55
CA GLU A 5 22.98 13.96 40.52
C GLU A 5 21.52 14.27 40.12
N THR A 6 21.29 14.72 38.93
CA THR A 6 19.97 14.96 38.38
C THR A 6 19.34 13.69 37.92
N LEU A 7 18.20 13.33 38.51
CA LEU A 7 17.41 12.17 38.09
C LEU A 7 16.26 12.59 37.20
N THR A 8 16.29 12.22 35.91
CA THR A 8 15.20 12.46 34.98
C THR A 8 14.06 11.47 35.18
N MET A 9 12.89 11.94 35.61
CA MET A 9 11.69 11.14 35.85
C MET A 9 10.63 11.42 34.77
N SER A 10 9.87 10.40 34.38
CA SER A 10 8.74 10.55 33.46
C SER A 10 7.51 11.14 34.20
N ARG A 11 6.55 11.70 33.44
CA ARG A 11 5.27 12.17 33.97
C ARG A 11 4.51 11.13 34.82
N LYS A 12 4.74 9.84 34.60
CA LYS A 12 4.14 8.74 35.37
C LYS A 12 4.91 8.40 36.65
N GLU A 13 6.18 8.70 36.71
CA GLU A 13 7.06 8.40 37.87
C GLU A 13 6.95 9.45 38.97
N VAL A 14 6.77 10.70 38.61
CA VAL A 14 6.67 11.82 39.58
C VAL A 14 5.49 11.64 40.55
N PRO A 15 4.23 11.42 40.13
CA PRO A 15 3.13 11.18 41.05
C PRO A 15 3.33 9.94 41.95
N ARG A 16 4.01 8.90 41.41
CA ARG A 16 4.33 7.69 42.17
C ARG A 16 5.23 7.99 43.37
N ALA A 17 6.22 8.83 43.21
CA ALA A 17 7.14 9.20 44.25
C ALA A 17 6.39 9.86 45.43
N GLY A 18 5.48 10.79 45.17
CA GLY A 18 4.69 11.48 46.21
C GLY A 18 3.78 10.50 46.99
N LEU A 19 3.03 9.66 46.29
CA LEU A 19 2.13 8.68 46.92
C LEU A 19 2.89 7.60 47.72
N LEU A 20 4.04 7.16 47.24
CA LEU A 20 4.87 6.20 47.95
C LEU A 20 5.50 6.77 49.21
N LYS A 21 5.93 8.05 49.16
CA LYS A 21 6.42 8.76 50.32
C LYS A 21 5.32 8.93 51.38
N ALA A 22 4.11 9.24 50.97
CA ALA A 22 2.95 9.33 51.87
C ALA A 22 2.60 7.95 52.46
N ALA A 23 2.66 6.89 51.69
CA ALA A 23 2.41 5.52 52.17
C ALA A 23 3.51 4.99 53.10
N LEU A 24 4.77 5.38 52.91
CA LEU A 24 5.86 5.07 53.82
C LEU A 24 5.74 5.81 55.16
N ALA A 25 5.26 7.05 55.11
CA ALA A 25 4.97 7.88 56.28
C ALA A 25 3.67 7.46 56.99
N GLY A 26 2.97 6.42 56.56
CA GLY A 26 1.72 5.94 57.16
C GLY A 26 0.49 6.87 56.91
N LYS A 27 0.63 7.89 56.06
CA LYS A 27 -0.45 8.86 55.79
C LYS A 27 -1.56 8.30 54.91
N ILE A 28 -1.25 7.26 54.09
CA ILE A 28 -2.22 6.56 53.24
C ILE A 28 -1.98 5.06 53.34
N SER A 29 -3.04 4.27 53.19
CA SER A 29 -2.96 2.82 53.13
C SER A 29 -2.43 2.33 51.78
N ASN A 30 -1.94 1.08 51.71
CA ASN A 30 -1.51 0.48 50.45
C ASN A 30 -2.67 0.35 49.46
N ALA A 31 -3.91 0.15 49.94
CA ALA A 31 -5.09 0.09 49.10
C ALA A 31 -5.42 1.45 48.46
N GLN A 32 -5.38 2.51 49.24
CA GLN A 32 -5.59 3.90 48.76
C GLN A 32 -4.52 4.31 47.73
N GLY A 33 -3.23 4.00 48.03
CA GLY A 33 -2.14 4.32 47.10
C GLY A 33 -2.20 3.50 45.81
N ALA A 34 -2.63 2.23 45.89
CA ALA A 34 -2.83 1.37 44.71
C ALA A 34 -3.97 1.88 43.83
N LEU A 35 -5.09 2.30 44.45
CA LEU A 35 -6.23 2.87 43.73
C LEU A 35 -5.84 4.16 43.01
N ALA A 36 -5.15 5.09 43.71
CA ALA A 36 -4.71 6.35 43.13
C ALA A 36 -3.73 6.20 41.93
N LEU A 37 -2.97 5.11 41.91
CA LEU A 37 -2.03 4.80 40.80
C LEU A 37 -2.59 3.83 39.75
N HIS A 38 -3.84 3.38 39.89
CA HIS A 38 -4.45 2.34 39.07
C HIS A 38 -3.59 1.06 39.01
N LEU A 39 -3.09 0.63 40.19
CA LEU A 39 -2.29 -0.56 40.36
C LEU A 39 -3.01 -1.58 41.27
N SER A 40 -2.64 -2.85 41.17
CA SER A 40 -3.02 -3.81 42.23
C SER A 40 -2.28 -3.51 43.52
N VAL A 41 -2.88 -3.84 44.66
CA VAL A 41 -2.25 -3.66 45.99
C VAL A 41 -0.88 -4.36 46.05
N ARG A 42 -0.77 -5.58 45.51
CA ARG A 42 0.49 -6.33 45.44
C ARG A 42 1.56 -5.60 44.60
N GLN A 43 1.15 -4.97 43.49
CA GLN A 43 2.06 -4.20 42.64
C GLN A 43 2.49 -2.92 43.33
N PHE A 44 1.59 -2.21 44.03
CA PHE A 44 1.91 -1.03 44.84
C PHE A 44 2.91 -1.38 45.94
N GLN A 45 2.70 -2.42 46.71
CA GLN A 45 3.62 -2.91 47.75
C GLN A 45 5.01 -3.25 47.20
N ARG A 46 5.08 -3.83 45.98
CA ARG A 46 6.36 -4.12 45.33
C ARG A 46 7.11 -2.84 44.98
N VAL A 47 6.39 -1.84 44.42
CA VAL A 47 6.98 -0.54 44.09
C VAL A 47 7.37 0.22 45.36
N LYS A 48 6.55 0.17 46.43
CA LYS A 48 6.84 0.75 47.74
C LYS A 48 8.14 0.19 48.33
N ARG A 49 8.33 -1.14 48.32
CA ARG A 49 9.56 -1.79 48.78
C ARG A 49 10.80 -1.31 48.01
N ARG A 50 10.70 -1.19 46.64
CA ARG A 50 11.80 -0.69 45.83
C ARG A 50 12.11 0.80 46.13
N TYR A 51 11.08 1.59 46.31
CA TYR A 51 11.26 2.99 46.68
C TYR A 51 11.87 3.17 48.07
N ALA A 52 11.53 2.31 49.01
CA ALA A 52 12.14 2.34 50.33
C ALA A 52 13.62 1.95 50.29
N ALA A 53 14.00 1.00 49.45
CA ALA A 53 15.39 0.52 49.33
C ALA A 53 16.28 1.49 48.50
N ASP A 54 15.79 1.93 47.33
CA ASP A 54 16.60 2.61 46.34
C ASP A 54 16.25 4.10 46.17
N GLY A 55 15.24 4.59 46.90
CA GLY A 55 14.73 5.97 46.73
C GLY A 55 14.09 6.20 45.34
N ALA A 56 14.21 7.43 44.82
CA ALA A 56 13.70 7.81 43.52
C ALA A 56 14.23 6.95 42.32
N PRO A 57 15.51 6.55 42.28
CA PRO A 57 16.02 5.59 41.29
C PRO A 57 15.25 4.28 41.23
N GLY A 58 14.73 3.78 42.35
CA GLY A 58 13.90 2.56 42.40
C GLY A 58 12.59 2.64 41.62
N LEU A 59 12.13 3.83 41.24
CA LEU A 59 10.94 4.04 40.41
C LEU A 59 11.21 3.95 38.91
N LEU A 60 12.46 4.08 38.51
CA LEU A 60 12.82 4.02 37.09
C LEU A 60 12.57 2.61 36.56
N HIS A 61 12.10 2.56 35.31
CA HIS A 61 11.90 1.28 34.65
C HIS A 61 13.25 0.59 34.40
N ARG A 62 13.41 -0.63 34.89
CA ARG A 62 14.70 -1.39 34.85
C ARG A 62 15.29 -1.58 33.44
N LEU A 63 14.45 -1.49 32.40
CA LEU A 63 14.90 -1.57 31.00
C LEU A 63 15.22 -0.20 30.38
N ARG A 64 15.11 0.88 31.16
CA ARG A 64 15.45 2.23 30.69
C ARG A 64 16.94 2.29 30.34
N GLY A 65 17.24 2.76 29.12
CA GLY A 65 18.61 2.81 28.63
C GLY A 65 19.19 1.49 28.15
N ARG A 66 18.55 0.36 28.39
CA ARG A 66 19.02 -0.94 27.86
C ARG A 66 18.59 -1.14 26.41
N PRO A 67 19.51 -1.55 25.52
CA PRO A 67 19.14 -1.92 24.15
C PRO A 67 18.11 -3.04 24.16
N SER A 68 17.12 -2.97 23.27
CA SER A 68 16.17 -4.07 23.13
C SER A 68 16.88 -5.35 22.70
N PRO A 69 16.56 -6.53 23.29
CA PRO A 69 17.12 -7.81 22.84
C PRO A 69 16.74 -8.15 21.39
N ARG A 70 15.69 -7.50 20.86
CA ARG A 70 15.27 -7.62 19.44
C ARG A 70 15.92 -6.55 18.55
N ARG A 71 16.96 -5.86 19.02
CA ARG A 71 17.69 -4.88 18.21
C ARG A 71 18.42 -5.60 17.08
N LEU A 72 18.29 -5.07 15.87
CA LEU A 72 19.05 -5.57 14.73
C LEU A 72 20.55 -5.42 14.99
N ALA A 73 21.31 -6.44 14.60
CA ALA A 73 22.77 -6.39 14.64
C ALA A 73 23.28 -5.18 13.84
N PRO A 74 24.30 -4.46 14.33
CA PRO A 74 24.80 -3.25 13.69
C PRO A 74 25.19 -3.47 12.21
N ALA A 75 25.86 -4.57 11.90
CA ALA A 75 26.26 -4.92 10.54
C ALA A 75 25.04 -5.14 9.61
N LEU A 76 24.02 -5.89 10.08
CA LEU A 76 22.80 -6.10 9.34
C LEU A 76 22.04 -4.78 9.09
N ARG A 77 22.01 -3.92 10.10
CA ARG A 77 21.41 -2.60 10.00
C ARG A 77 22.13 -1.72 8.98
N ALA A 78 23.45 -1.69 9.00
CA ALA A 78 24.26 -0.90 8.06
C ALA A 78 24.07 -1.39 6.61
N ARG A 79 24.15 -2.71 6.38
CA ARG A 79 23.93 -3.31 5.06
C ARG A 79 22.53 -2.99 4.53
N ALA A 80 21.49 -3.18 5.34
CA ALA A 80 20.13 -2.87 4.94
C ALA A 80 19.93 -1.36 4.66
N ALA A 81 20.57 -0.48 5.44
CA ALA A 81 20.51 0.96 5.23
C ALA A 81 21.16 1.37 3.90
N ALA A 82 22.32 0.82 3.56
CA ALA A 82 22.98 1.07 2.28
C ALA A 82 22.11 0.63 1.09
N LEU A 83 21.53 -0.57 1.16
CA LEU A 83 20.64 -1.09 0.11
C LEU A 83 19.37 -0.24 -0.05
N LEU A 84 18.81 0.29 1.04
CA LEU A 84 17.64 1.16 1.01
C LEU A 84 17.96 2.56 0.42
N GLN A 85 19.22 2.99 0.43
CA GLN A 85 19.67 4.22 -0.24
C GLN A 85 19.99 3.97 -1.71
N HIS A 86 20.59 2.83 -2.03
CA HIS A 86 20.86 2.38 -3.39
C HIS A 86 21.04 0.85 -3.39
N PRO A 87 20.36 0.06 -4.25
CA PRO A 87 19.50 0.45 -5.40
C PRO A 87 18.01 0.59 -5.06
N TYR A 88 17.58 0.33 -3.81
CA TYR A 88 16.15 0.23 -3.43
C TYR A 88 15.53 1.56 -3.00
N GLU A 89 16.11 2.67 -3.41
CA GLU A 89 15.53 3.99 -3.19
C GLU A 89 14.16 4.12 -3.88
N GLY A 90 13.23 4.83 -3.24
CA GLY A 90 11.89 5.07 -3.80
C GLY A 90 10.92 3.88 -3.78
N LEU A 91 11.35 2.68 -3.35
CA LEU A 91 10.43 1.56 -3.13
C LEU A 91 9.53 1.84 -1.92
N ASN A 92 8.30 1.30 -1.91
CA ASN A 92 7.49 1.29 -0.71
C ASN A 92 7.99 0.26 0.33
N ASP A 93 7.54 0.38 1.59
CA ASP A 93 8.03 -0.47 2.69
C ASP A 93 7.81 -1.98 2.45
N CYS A 94 6.73 -2.39 1.77
CA CYS A 94 6.47 -3.79 1.46
C CYS A 94 7.44 -4.28 0.38
N HIS A 95 7.51 -3.54 -0.72
CA HIS A 95 8.36 -3.87 -1.87
C HIS A 95 9.83 -3.94 -1.47
N ALA A 96 10.33 -2.94 -0.72
CA ALA A 96 11.69 -2.96 -0.18
C ALA A 96 11.93 -4.17 0.74
N THR A 97 10.94 -4.57 1.56
CA THR A 97 11.07 -5.74 2.43
C THR A 97 11.16 -7.03 1.63
N GLU A 98 10.38 -7.16 0.55
CA GLU A 98 10.42 -8.31 -0.37
C GLU A 98 11.81 -8.41 -1.03
N LYS A 99 12.31 -7.32 -1.60
CA LYS A 99 13.65 -7.30 -2.24
C LYS A 99 14.77 -7.64 -1.26
N LEU A 100 14.76 -7.04 -0.07
CA LEU A 100 15.76 -7.33 0.97
C LEU A 100 15.72 -8.80 1.40
N ARG A 101 14.55 -9.43 1.42
CA ARG A 101 14.39 -10.83 1.80
C ARG A 101 14.77 -11.79 0.68
N GLU A 102 14.21 -11.58 -0.51
CA GLU A 102 14.26 -12.51 -1.63
C GLU A 102 15.58 -12.43 -2.40
N ILE A 103 16.11 -11.23 -2.58
CA ILE A 103 17.34 -11.02 -3.36
C ILE A 103 18.56 -10.96 -2.44
N GLU A 104 18.47 -10.21 -1.33
CA GLU A 104 19.64 -9.96 -0.47
C GLU A 104 19.78 -10.96 0.68
N GLY A 105 18.79 -11.84 0.89
CA GLY A 105 18.78 -12.80 1.98
C GLY A 105 18.69 -12.18 3.37
N LEU A 106 18.20 -10.94 3.49
CA LEU A 106 18.08 -10.22 4.76
C LEU A 106 16.67 -10.42 5.36
N PRO A 107 16.49 -11.24 6.42
CA PRO A 107 15.19 -11.58 6.99
C PRO A 107 14.61 -10.45 7.84
N LEU A 108 14.40 -9.29 7.25
CA LEU A 108 13.84 -8.13 7.92
C LEU A 108 12.31 -8.11 7.86
N SER A 109 11.69 -7.63 8.94
CA SER A 109 10.26 -7.35 8.93
C SER A 109 9.99 -5.99 8.29
N ARG A 110 8.78 -5.81 7.70
CA ARG A 110 8.32 -4.51 7.18
C ARG A 110 8.45 -3.37 8.20
N SER A 111 8.17 -3.66 9.47
CA SER A 111 8.30 -2.68 10.55
C SER A 111 9.75 -2.25 10.79
N SER A 112 10.71 -3.16 10.60
CA SER A 112 12.14 -2.85 10.71
C SER A 112 12.61 -2.02 9.53
N VAL A 113 12.21 -2.38 8.30
CA VAL A 113 12.49 -1.62 7.08
C VAL A 113 11.93 -0.20 7.18
N ARG A 114 10.67 -0.05 7.62
CA ARG A 114 10.05 1.26 7.84
C ARG A 114 10.82 2.12 8.85
N ARG A 115 11.32 1.53 9.95
CA ARG A 115 12.12 2.25 10.94
C ARG A 115 13.47 2.68 10.37
N LEU A 116 14.11 1.83 9.57
CA LEU A 116 15.36 2.16 8.90
C LEU A 116 15.16 3.31 7.92
N ARG A 117 14.16 3.25 7.04
CA ARG A 117 13.85 4.32 6.09
C ARG A 117 13.58 5.66 6.78
N ARG A 118 12.82 5.64 7.87
CA ARG A 118 12.60 6.86 8.66
C ARG A 118 13.89 7.41 9.27
N ALA A 119 14.78 6.54 9.74
CA ALA A 119 16.08 6.96 10.27
C ALA A 119 17.00 7.53 9.18
N LEU A 120 16.81 7.12 7.91
CA LEU A 120 17.48 7.66 6.73
C LEU A 120 16.82 8.94 6.17
N GLY A 121 15.78 9.46 6.82
CA GLY A 121 15.04 10.63 6.35
C GLY A 121 14.14 10.36 5.15
N GLN A 122 13.96 9.10 4.73
CA GLN A 122 13.11 8.74 3.60
C GLN A 122 11.63 8.78 4.01
N PRO A 123 10.80 9.64 3.39
CA PRO A 123 9.37 9.72 3.72
C PRO A 123 8.62 8.47 3.24
N ALA A 124 7.42 8.28 3.78
CA ALA A 124 6.51 7.28 3.24
C ALA A 124 6.10 7.68 1.81
N LYS A 125 6.21 6.76 0.84
CA LYS A 125 5.85 7.01 -0.57
C LYS A 125 4.40 7.47 -0.74
N ARG A 126 3.50 7.06 0.16
CA ARG A 126 2.10 7.51 0.20
C ARG A 126 1.69 7.89 1.62
N GLN A 127 1.02 9.03 1.74
CA GLN A 127 0.31 9.39 2.97
C GLN A 127 -1.05 8.68 3.01
N ARG A 128 -1.40 8.09 4.15
CA ARG A 128 -2.73 7.51 4.37
C ARG A 128 -3.76 8.66 4.42
N ARG A 129 -4.68 8.66 3.47
CA ARG A 129 -5.88 9.50 3.55
C ARG A 129 -6.91 8.82 4.44
N ALA A 130 -7.76 9.62 5.11
CA ALA A 130 -8.89 9.10 5.86
C ALA A 130 -9.80 8.25 4.94
N ARG A 131 -10.30 7.14 5.47
CA ARG A 131 -11.25 6.30 4.73
C ARG A 131 -12.56 7.08 4.60
N ARG A 132 -12.98 7.36 3.37
CA ARG A 132 -14.34 7.81 3.08
C ARG A 132 -15.24 6.58 2.91
N ALA A 133 -16.41 6.58 3.53
CA ALA A 133 -17.43 5.60 3.26
C ALA A 133 -17.83 5.72 1.78
N ARG A 134 -17.76 4.64 1.03
CA ARG A 134 -18.19 4.56 -0.38
C ARG A 134 -19.04 3.32 -0.54
N MET A 135 -20.15 3.43 -1.23
CA MET A 135 -20.88 2.27 -1.71
C MET A 135 -19.97 1.52 -2.71
N ARG A 136 -19.87 0.23 -2.51
CA ARG A 136 -19.09 -0.64 -3.41
C ARG A 136 -20.06 -1.52 -4.18
N ARG A 137 -19.87 -1.61 -5.48
CA ARG A 137 -20.57 -2.64 -6.26
C ARG A 137 -20.10 -4.03 -5.80
N ILE A 138 -21.06 -4.93 -5.67
CA ILE A 138 -20.74 -6.34 -5.37
C ILE A 138 -19.95 -6.91 -6.56
N PRO A 139 -18.86 -7.66 -6.31
CA PRO A 139 -18.13 -8.35 -7.37
C PRO A 139 -19.01 -9.35 -8.10
N GLU A 140 -18.64 -9.66 -9.34
CA GLU A 140 -19.19 -10.81 -10.01
C GLU A 140 -18.84 -12.12 -9.26
N ALA A 141 -19.70 -13.13 -9.40
CA ALA A 141 -19.53 -14.38 -8.64
C ALA A 141 -18.42 -15.27 -9.18
N GLN A 142 -18.13 -15.18 -10.49
CA GLN A 142 -17.21 -16.09 -11.20
C GLN A 142 -16.19 -15.33 -12.04
N MET A 143 -14.99 -15.88 -12.12
CA MET A 143 -13.94 -15.39 -12.99
C MET A 143 -14.40 -15.47 -14.46
N GLY A 144 -14.11 -14.44 -15.24
CA GLY A 144 -14.51 -14.32 -16.65
C GLY A 144 -15.95 -13.83 -16.87
N ALA A 145 -16.77 -13.69 -15.83
CA ALA A 145 -18.10 -13.10 -15.97
C ALA A 145 -18.03 -11.64 -16.41
N LEU A 146 -17.10 -10.87 -15.85
CA LEU A 146 -16.86 -9.48 -16.21
C LEU A 146 -15.37 -9.14 -16.13
N VAL A 147 -14.83 -8.63 -17.22
CA VAL A 147 -13.44 -8.16 -17.29
C VAL A 147 -13.43 -6.65 -17.49
N GLN A 148 -12.78 -5.92 -16.58
CA GLN A 148 -12.60 -4.48 -16.69
C GLN A 148 -11.37 -4.18 -17.55
N LEU A 149 -11.57 -3.34 -18.57
CA LEU A 149 -10.52 -2.82 -19.44
C LEU A 149 -10.28 -1.35 -19.15
N ASP A 150 -9.04 -0.94 -19.20
CA ASP A 150 -8.65 0.46 -19.08
C ASP A 150 -7.22 0.67 -19.58
N ALA A 151 -6.86 1.94 -19.81
CA ALA A 151 -5.49 2.31 -20.14
C ALA A 151 -4.96 3.33 -19.14
N SER A 152 -3.68 3.30 -18.89
CA SER A 152 -2.99 4.20 -17.97
C SER A 152 -1.81 4.86 -18.66
N PRO A 153 -1.96 6.07 -19.21
CA PRO A 153 -0.83 6.88 -19.62
C PRO A 153 -0.04 7.31 -18.38
N PHE A 154 1.24 6.99 -18.36
CA PHE A 154 2.11 7.31 -17.21
C PHE A 154 3.58 7.31 -17.62
N ALA A 155 4.44 7.96 -16.84
CA ALA A 155 5.90 7.88 -17.00
C ALA A 155 6.44 6.52 -16.50
N TRP A 156 6.06 5.43 -17.17
CA TRP A 156 6.41 4.07 -16.76
C TRP A 156 7.92 3.83 -16.74
N LEU A 157 8.63 4.49 -17.63
CA LEU A 157 10.09 4.43 -17.71
C LEU A 157 10.79 5.59 -16.99
N GLU A 158 10.04 6.45 -16.30
CA GLU A 158 10.54 7.69 -15.68
C GLU A 158 11.22 8.59 -16.74
N ASP A 159 12.42 9.07 -16.47
CA ASP A 159 13.28 9.84 -17.39
C ASP A 159 14.19 8.95 -18.29
N ARG A 160 14.09 7.62 -18.15
CA ARG A 160 14.92 6.63 -18.86
C ARG A 160 14.44 6.33 -20.27
N GLY A 161 13.21 6.68 -20.61
CA GLY A 161 12.60 6.40 -21.89
C GLY A 161 11.34 7.23 -22.16
N PRO A 162 10.64 7.00 -23.28
CA PRO A 162 9.45 7.75 -23.65
C PRO A 162 8.29 7.51 -22.66
N ALA A 163 7.34 8.44 -22.63
CA ALA A 163 6.06 8.22 -21.99
C ALA A 163 5.32 7.09 -22.72
N LEU A 164 4.73 6.18 -21.96
CA LEU A 164 4.01 5.02 -22.49
C LEU A 164 2.61 4.94 -21.88
N THR A 165 1.72 4.30 -22.60
CA THR A 165 0.40 3.93 -22.11
C THR A 165 0.36 2.42 -21.87
N LEU A 166 0.01 2.01 -20.65
CA LEU A 166 -0.19 0.60 -20.32
C LEU A 166 -1.67 0.28 -20.40
N HIS A 167 -2.04 -0.59 -21.32
CA HIS A 167 -3.38 -1.18 -21.40
C HIS A 167 -3.45 -2.35 -20.45
N GLY A 168 -4.58 -2.51 -19.75
CA GLY A 168 -4.75 -3.58 -18.77
C GLY A 168 -6.15 -4.15 -18.72
N ALA A 169 -6.20 -5.44 -18.46
CA ALA A 169 -7.41 -6.20 -18.21
C ALA A 169 -7.36 -6.79 -16.79
N ILE A 170 -8.42 -6.60 -16.02
CA ILE A 170 -8.56 -7.16 -14.69
C ILE A 170 -9.91 -7.89 -14.56
N ASP A 171 -9.88 -9.06 -13.97
CA ASP A 171 -11.11 -9.80 -13.66
C ASP A 171 -11.84 -9.15 -12.47
N ASP A 172 -13.15 -8.97 -12.61
CA ASP A 172 -13.96 -8.32 -11.58
C ASP A 172 -14.16 -9.19 -10.34
N ALA A 173 -14.34 -10.49 -10.49
CA ALA A 173 -14.58 -11.40 -9.40
C ALA A 173 -13.36 -11.57 -8.49
N THR A 174 -12.22 -11.88 -9.10
CA THR A 174 -10.99 -12.23 -8.41
C THR A 174 -10.05 -11.05 -8.18
N SER A 175 -10.21 -9.97 -8.96
CA SER A 175 -9.26 -8.86 -9.05
C SER A 175 -7.87 -9.29 -9.57
N THR A 176 -7.80 -10.37 -10.33
CA THR A 176 -6.58 -10.84 -11.00
C THR A 176 -6.32 -10.01 -12.25
N GLY A 177 -5.10 -9.50 -12.41
CA GLY A 177 -4.66 -8.92 -13.67
C GLY A 177 -4.51 -10.03 -14.71
N LEU A 178 -5.28 -9.94 -15.80
CA LEU A 178 -5.33 -10.97 -16.82
C LEU A 178 -4.31 -10.74 -17.94
N ALA A 179 -4.14 -9.49 -18.35
CA ALA A 179 -3.22 -9.11 -19.41
C ALA A 179 -2.77 -7.66 -19.25
N LEU A 180 -1.58 -7.36 -19.74
CA LEU A 180 -0.98 -6.03 -19.78
C LEU A 180 -0.25 -5.84 -21.12
N VAL A 181 -0.44 -4.68 -21.75
CA VAL A 181 0.19 -4.34 -23.03
C VAL A 181 0.68 -2.91 -23.03
N PHE A 182 1.96 -2.69 -23.22
CA PHE A 182 2.51 -1.35 -23.43
C PHE A 182 2.31 -0.87 -24.86
N ARG A 183 1.92 0.42 -25.00
CA ARG A 183 1.78 1.13 -26.25
C ARG A 183 2.30 2.56 -26.11
N PRO A 184 2.69 3.23 -27.21
CA PRO A 184 3.03 4.65 -27.16
C PRO A 184 1.83 5.51 -26.73
N THR A 185 0.64 5.16 -27.17
CA THR A 185 -0.62 5.89 -26.87
C THR A 185 -1.74 4.89 -26.60
N GLU A 186 -2.86 5.36 -26.10
CA GLU A 186 -4.08 4.58 -26.00
C GLU A 186 -4.71 4.42 -27.40
N ASP A 187 -4.80 3.19 -27.89
CA ASP A 187 -5.26 2.89 -29.22
C ASP A 187 -6.04 1.56 -29.34
N LEU A 188 -6.69 1.37 -30.48
CA LEU A 188 -7.44 0.15 -30.80
C LEU A 188 -6.53 -1.09 -30.78
N HIS A 189 -5.30 -0.97 -31.27
CA HIS A 189 -4.38 -2.09 -31.36
C HIS A 189 -3.99 -2.60 -29.96
N GLY A 190 -3.79 -1.71 -29.00
CA GLY A 190 -3.56 -2.07 -27.60
C GLY A 190 -4.71 -2.90 -27.02
N TYR A 191 -5.94 -2.46 -27.23
CA TYR A 191 -7.12 -3.18 -26.74
C TYR A 191 -7.39 -4.51 -27.48
N THR A 192 -7.14 -4.59 -28.77
CA THR A 192 -7.28 -5.87 -29.52
C THR A 192 -6.22 -6.88 -29.11
N THR A 193 -4.97 -6.46 -28.93
CA THR A 193 -3.89 -7.31 -28.42
C THR A 193 -4.19 -7.79 -26.99
N LEU A 194 -4.68 -6.88 -26.14
CA LEU A 194 -5.09 -7.19 -24.78
C LEU A 194 -6.20 -8.25 -24.76
N LEU A 195 -7.25 -8.07 -25.58
CA LEU A 195 -8.35 -9.02 -25.71
C LEU A 195 -7.87 -10.37 -26.22
N GLN A 196 -6.99 -10.39 -27.21
CA GLN A 196 -6.38 -11.60 -27.72
C GLN A 196 -5.63 -12.37 -26.62
N GLN A 197 -4.79 -11.70 -25.83
CA GLN A 197 -4.09 -12.31 -24.69
C GLN A 197 -5.05 -12.89 -23.66
N VAL A 198 -6.10 -12.16 -23.31
CA VAL A 198 -7.13 -12.65 -22.38
C VAL A 198 -7.80 -13.90 -22.92
N CYS A 199 -8.27 -13.87 -24.18
CA CYS A 199 -8.98 -14.98 -24.78
C CYS A 199 -8.11 -16.23 -24.96
N THR A 200 -6.84 -16.06 -25.32
CA THR A 200 -5.91 -17.20 -25.51
C THR A 200 -5.49 -17.84 -24.20
N THR A 201 -5.36 -17.04 -23.12
CA THR A 201 -4.84 -17.53 -21.83
C THR A 201 -5.94 -18.04 -20.91
N TYR A 202 -7.07 -17.32 -20.85
CA TYR A 202 -8.14 -17.58 -19.87
C TYR A 202 -9.46 -17.99 -20.51
N GLY A 203 -9.55 -17.90 -21.82
CA GLY A 203 -10.81 -18.10 -22.53
C GLY A 203 -11.60 -16.82 -22.72
N ARG A 204 -12.72 -16.93 -23.42
CA ARG A 204 -13.60 -15.82 -23.78
C ARG A 204 -14.40 -15.33 -22.56
N PRO A 205 -14.29 -14.06 -22.14
CA PRO A 205 -15.13 -13.49 -21.08
C PRO A 205 -16.59 -13.34 -21.54
N LEU A 206 -17.53 -13.34 -20.61
CA LEU A 206 -18.93 -13.10 -20.94
C LEU A 206 -19.19 -11.63 -21.29
N ALA A 207 -18.57 -10.71 -20.56
CA ALA A 207 -18.70 -9.28 -20.80
C ALA A 207 -17.41 -8.51 -20.48
N LEU A 208 -17.22 -7.40 -21.17
CA LEU A 208 -16.19 -6.41 -20.89
C LEU A 208 -16.82 -5.16 -20.30
N TYR A 209 -16.09 -4.49 -19.42
CA TYR A 209 -16.46 -3.22 -18.79
C TYR A 209 -15.40 -2.17 -19.09
N GLY A 210 -15.73 -1.15 -19.82
CA GLY A 210 -14.83 -0.06 -20.20
C GLY A 210 -15.48 1.30 -20.02
N ASP A 211 -14.73 2.38 -20.28
CA ASP A 211 -15.31 3.72 -20.38
C ASP A 211 -16.00 3.94 -21.73
N ARG A 212 -16.38 5.20 -21.96
CA ARG A 212 -16.96 5.63 -23.24
C ARG A 212 -15.90 6.17 -24.20
N PHE A 213 -14.69 5.65 -24.14
CA PHE A 213 -13.65 6.02 -25.09
C PHE A 213 -14.06 5.64 -26.53
N GLY A 214 -13.69 6.46 -27.51
CA GLY A 214 -14.12 6.30 -28.91
C GLY A 214 -13.77 4.97 -29.57
N VAL A 215 -12.85 4.19 -28.99
CA VAL A 215 -12.55 2.82 -29.41
C VAL A 215 -13.72 1.88 -29.07
N PHE A 216 -14.38 2.08 -27.94
CA PHE A 216 -15.45 1.19 -27.47
C PHE A 216 -16.83 1.60 -27.94
N VAL A 217 -17.12 2.91 -27.91
CA VAL A 217 -18.44 3.47 -28.18
C VAL A 217 -18.30 4.68 -29.10
N ARG A 218 -19.09 4.70 -30.16
CA ARG A 218 -19.20 5.92 -30.97
C ARG A 218 -19.87 7.02 -30.15
N ASN A 219 -19.21 8.16 -30.08
CA ASN A 219 -19.71 9.35 -29.37
C ASN A 219 -19.81 10.55 -30.33
N ASP A 220 -19.66 10.33 -31.64
CA ASP A 220 -19.74 11.39 -32.63
C ASP A 220 -21.21 11.80 -32.91
N PRO A 221 -21.47 13.04 -33.31
CA PRO A 221 -22.81 13.52 -33.62
C PRO A 221 -23.30 13.11 -35.02
N HIS A 222 -22.47 12.42 -35.81
CA HIS A 222 -22.81 12.03 -37.17
C HIS A 222 -23.60 10.71 -37.15
N TRP A 223 -24.87 10.82 -37.51
CA TRP A 223 -25.78 9.68 -37.66
C TRP A 223 -26.15 9.52 -39.11
N THR A 224 -26.01 8.35 -39.68
CA THR A 224 -26.55 8.03 -40.98
C THR A 224 -28.07 7.95 -40.89
N LEU A 225 -28.75 8.05 -42.02
CA LEU A 225 -30.22 7.93 -42.09
C LEU A 225 -30.69 6.59 -41.53
N GLU A 226 -29.95 5.51 -41.83
CA GLU A 226 -30.25 4.17 -41.34
C GLU A 226 -30.07 4.04 -39.81
N GLU A 227 -29.04 4.65 -39.26
CA GLU A 227 -28.82 4.71 -37.81
C GLU A 227 -29.91 5.50 -37.11
N GLN A 228 -30.35 6.64 -37.70
CA GLN A 228 -31.45 7.44 -37.17
C GLN A 228 -32.76 6.64 -37.16
N LEU A 229 -33.08 5.93 -38.23
CA LEU A 229 -34.26 5.10 -38.33
C LEU A 229 -34.24 3.92 -37.34
N ARG A 230 -33.05 3.38 -37.09
CA ARG A 230 -32.84 2.27 -36.16
C ARG A 230 -32.73 2.73 -34.69
N GLY A 231 -32.45 4.03 -34.46
CA GLY A 231 -32.26 4.62 -33.12
C GLY A 231 -30.96 4.21 -32.43
N THR A 232 -30.02 3.60 -33.17
CA THR A 232 -28.72 3.17 -32.62
C THR A 232 -27.62 3.36 -33.66
N GLN A 233 -26.46 3.87 -33.23
CA GLN A 233 -25.29 3.98 -34.08
C GLN A 233 -24.66 2.60 -34.34
N ASP A 234 -23.98 2.48 -35.47
CA ASP A 234 -23.19 1.29 -35.80
C ASP A 234 -22.04 1.12 -34.82
N PRO A 235 -21.70 -0.12 -34.47
CA PRO A 235 -20.64 -0.40 -33.54
C PRO A 235 -19.28 0.05 -34.08
N THR A 236 -18.40 0.43 -33.17
CA THR A 236 -16.98 0.70 -33.48
C THR A 236 -16.31 -0.56 -34.07
N HIS A 237 -15.09 -0.43 -34.57
CA HIS A 237 -14.33 -1.60 -35.01
C HIS A 237 -14.14 -2.62 -33.87
N PHE A 238 -13.81 -2.15 -32.66
CA PHE A 238 -13.72 -3.02 -31.48
C PHE A 238 -15.07 -3.64 -31.12
N GLY A 239 -16.16 -2.85 -31.21
CA GLY A 239 -17.52 -3.34 -31.00
C GLY A 239 -17.90 -4.49 -31.94
N ARG A 240 -17.51 -4.41 -33.23
CA ARG A 240 -17.73 -5.49 -34.21
C ARG A 240 -16.95 -6.76 -33.84
N ILE A 241 -15.71 -6.63 -33.37
CA ILE A 241 -14.92 -7.76 -32.86
C ILE A 241 -15.63 -8.44 -31.69
N LEU A 242 -16.15 -7.66 -30.73
CA LEU A 242 -16.88 -8.20 -29.59
C LEU A 242 -18.17 -8.92 -30.00
N GLN A 243 -18.92 -8.36 -30.95
CA GLN A 243 -20.12 -9.00 -31.50
C GLN A 243 -19.79 -10.33 -32.17
N ALA A 244 -18.73 -10.38 -33.00
CA ALA A 244 -18.30 -11.61 -33.66
C ALA A 244 -17.85 -12.70 -32.66
N LEU A 245 -17.27 -12.29 -31.53
CA LEU A 245 -16.87 -13.18 -30.44
C LEU A 245 -18.02 -13.51 -29.48
N GLY A 246 -19.19 -12.88 -29.60
CA GLY A 246 -20.30 -13.03 -28.65
C GLY A 246 -19.97 -12.52 -27.24
N ILE A 247 -19.18 -11.45 -27.13
CA ILE A 247 -18.79 -10.83 -25.86
C ILE A 247 -19.65 -9.58 -25.65
N GLY A 248 -20.31 -9.47 -24.49
CA GLY A 248 -21.04 -8.27 -24.10
C GLY A 248 -20.12 -7.10 -23.79
N PHE A 249 -20.57 -5.86 -24.01
CA PHE A 249 -19.85 -4.67 -23.58
C PHE A 249 -20.76 -3.78 -22.72
N ILE A 250 -20.24 -3.37 -21.57
CA ILE A 250 -20.91 -2.48 -20.62
C ILE A 250 -20.10 -1.20 -20.50
N ALA A 251 -20.65 -0.09 -21.00
CA ALA A 251 -20.04 1.23 -20.88
C ALA A 251 -20.23 1.79 -19.47
N ALA A 252 -19.14 2.20 -18.83
CA ALA A 252 -19.18 2.80 -17.50
C ALA A 252 -19.89 4.15 -17.52
N HIS A 253 -20.90 4.29 -16.67
CA HIS A 253 -21.62 5.56 -16.47
C HIS A 253 -20.99 6.44 -15.39
N SER A 254 -20.09 5.89 -14.57
CA SER A 254 -19.45 6.65 -13.50
C SER A 254 -18.03 6.13 -13.20
N PRO A 255 -17.10 7.02 -12.79
CA PRO A 255 -15.74 6.62 -12.38
C PRO A 255 -15.73 5.63 -11.22
N GLN A 256 -16.73 5.70 -10.32
CA GLN A 256 -16.79 4.82 -9.14
C GLN A 256 -16.92 3.33 -9.52
N ALA A 257 -17.51 3.04 -10.66
CA ALA A 257 -17.68 1.69 -11.15
C ALA A 257 -16.38 1.00 -11.56
N LYS A 258 -15.33 1.77 -11.90
CA LYS A 258 -13.99 1.30 -12.27
C LYS A 258 -13.01 1.15 -11.07
N GLY A 259 -13.47 1.22 -9.83
CA GLY A 259 -12.60 1.26 -8.64
C GLY A 259 -11.67 0.06 -8.44
N ARG A 260 -11.81 -1.05 -9.18
CA ARG A 260 -10.86 -2.18 -9.15
C ARG A 260 -9.66 -1.90 -10.00
N ILE A 261 -9.88 -1.55 -11.26
CA ILE A 261 -8.80 -1.26 -12.20
C ILE A 261 -8.02 -0.01 -11.77
N GLU A 262 -8.68 0.99 -11.15
CA GLU A 262 -8.00 2.14 -10.54
C GLU A 262 -7.02 1.73 -9.44
N ARG A 263 -7.40 0.77 -8.57
CA ARG A 263 -6.48 0.25 -7.54
C ARG A 263 -5.36 -0.59 -8.14
N PHE A 264 -5.64 -1.30 -9.21
CA PHE A 264 -4.65 -2.06 -9.96
C PHE A 264 -3.59 -1.12 -10.55
N TRP A 265 -4.01 -0.04 -11.23
CA TRP A 265 -3.09 1.02 -11.71
C TRP A 265 -2.25 1.60 -10.58
N GLN A 266 -2.88 1.93 -9.46
CA GLN A 266 -2.13 2.46 -8.31
C GLN A 266 -1.05 1.50 -7.81
N THR A 267 -1.30 0.19 -7.87
CA THR A 267 -0.33 -0.82 -7.47
C THR A 267 0.78 -0.94 -8.50
N LEU A 268 0.45 -0.97 -9.79
CA LEU A 268 1.44 -1.04 -10.86
C LEU A 268 2.31 0.21 -10.94
N GLN A 269 1.72 1.40 -10.87
CA GLN A 269 2.47 2.67 -10.82
C GLN A 269 3.44 2.75 -9.64
N ASP A 270 3.09 2.15 -8.51
CA ASP A 270 3.96 2.09 -7.34
C ASP A 270 5.07 1.05 -7.47
N ARG A 271 4.81 -0.11 -8.07
CA ARG A 271 5.72 -1.26 -8.11
C ARG A 271 6.40 -1.48 -9.45
N LEU A 272 5.64 -1.48 -10.55
CA LEU A 272 6.17 -1.80 -11.88
C LEU A 272 7.21 -0.79 -12.33
N VAL A 273 6.98 0.50 -12.12
CA VAL A 273 7.97 1.56 -12.41
C VAL A 273 9.32 1.27 -11.74
N SER A 274 9.26 0.88 -10.46
CA SER A 274 10.46 0.52 -9.70
C SER A 274 11.12 -0.76 -10.21
N GLU A 275 10.34 -1.77 -10.63
CA GLU A 275 10.88 -3.01 -11.23
C GLU A 275 11.56 -2.74 -12.59
N LEU A 276 10.93 -1.93 -13.43
CA LEU A 276 11.51 -1.53 -14.72
C LEU A 276 12.83 -0.78 -14.53
N ARG A 277 12.91 0.06 -13.50
CA ARG A 277 14.13 0.77 -13.12
C ARG A 277 15.22 -0.18 -12.65
N LEU A 278 14.91 -1.09 -11.74
CA LEU A 278 15.86 -2.06 -11.19
C LEU A 278 16.43 -2.98 -12.27
N ARG A 279 15.65 -3.26 -13.32
CA ARG A 279 16.07 -4.07 -14.47
C ARG A 279 16.75 -3.26 -15.59
N GLY A 280 16.87 -1.94 -15.42
CA GLY A 280 17.48 -1.06 -16.41
C GLY A 280 16.71 -0.94 -17.73
N ILE A 281 15.41 -1.24 -17.71
CA ILE A 281 14.55 -1.21 -18.90
C ILE A 281 14.33 0.24 -19.34
N ARG A 282 14.54 0.51 -20.64
CA ARG A 282 14.50 1.85 -21.23
C ARG A 282 13.63 1.95 -22.50
N THR A 283 13.18 0.83 -23.05
CA THR A 283 12.37 0.77 -24.27
C THR A 283 11.05 0.08 -24.01
N MET A 284 10.07 0.34 -24.84
CA MET A 284 8.75 -0.30 -24.78
C MET A 284 8.84 -1.81 -25.00
N ASP A 285 9.64 -2.24 -25.97
CA ASP A 285 9.75 -3.66 -26.34
C ASP A 285 10.41 -4.51 -25.26
N ALA A 286 11.24 -3.88 -24.41
CA ALA A 286 11.88 -4.56 -23.29
C ALA A 286 11.00 -4.56 -22.03
N ALA A 287 9.96 -3.71 -21.99
CA ALA A 287 9.09 -3.54 -20.83
C ALA A 287 7.96 -4.55 -20.81
#